data_cc79a3a43ff90b5c4a43fcad1cfcbc9e
#
_entry.id   cc79a3a43ff90b5c4a43fcad1cfcbc9e
#
_cell.length_a   1.000
_cell.length_b   1.000
_cell.length_c   1.000
_cell.angle_alpha   90.00
_cell.angle_beta   90.00
_cell.angle_gamma   90.00
#
_symmetry.space_group_name_H-M   'P 1'
#
loop_
_entity.id
_entity.type
_entity.pdbx_description
1 polymer ?
#
loop_
_entity_poly.entity_id
_entity_poly.type
_entity_poly.pdbx_seq_one_letter_code
_entity_poly.pdbx_strand_id
1 'polypeptide(L)'
;DRPGEFRQPPRRAQPAAAVMQGDLFSTGALAFNNGPDLPLQREQLLAWQERLHAHQAPLFRGERASTAQGDLFGASPDDAAAAIDPLALTPLAMSFWRWPEPSHRGAAIYLVMDRPAQLEQPLLLYVGETLAAERRWKGDHDCKAYLAAYGEALQRCELSAQLSIRFSCDVPRATRARRALEQQLIQRWW
;
A
#
# COMPACT_ATOMS: atom_id res chain seq x y z
N ASP A 1 28.12 -9.32 45.70
CA ASP A 1 28.26 -8.44 44.51
C ASP A 1 27.96 -9.26 43.25
N ARG A 2 26.76 -9.12 42.68
CA ARG A 2 26.39 -9.71 41.41
C ARG A 2 26.19 -8.58 40.39
N PRO A 3 26.83 -8.61 39.21
CA PRO A 3 26.61 -7.58 38.18
C PRO A 3 25.22 -7.75 37.54
N GLY A 4 24.54 -6.61 37.33
CA GLY A 4 23.19 -6.51 36.84
C GLY A 4 23.02 -7.00 35.41
N GLU A 5 22.00 -7.82 35.20
CA GLU A 5 21.50 -8.25 33.92
C GLU A 5 20.84 -7.08 33.20
N PHE A 6 21.45 -6.61 32.12
CA PHE A 6 20.87 -5.65 31.21
C PHE A 6 19.73 -6.31 30.44
N ARG A 7 18.49 -6.09 30.88
CA ARG A 7 17.29 -6.49 30.13
C ARG A 7 17.20 -5.63 28.87
N GLN A 8 17.36 -6.27 27.71
CA GLN A 8 17.04 -5.65 26.42
C GLN A 8 15.53 -5.34 26.36
N PRO A 9 15.13 -4.15 25.86
CA PRO A 9 13.73 -3.84 25.65
C PRO A 9 13.14 -4.81 24.59
N PRO A 10 11.83 -5.17 24.71
CA PRO A 10 11.20 -6.09 23.76
C PRO A 10 11.23 -5.46 22.36
N ARG A 11 11.68 -6.22 21.38
CA ARG A 11 11.58 -5.88 19.96
C ARG A 11 10.12 -5.56 19.65
N ARG A 12 9.83 -4.35 19.24
CA ARG A 12 8.51 -3.99 18.69
C ARG A 12 8.23 -4.92 17.52
N ALA A 13 7.17 -5.71 17.65
CA ALA A 13 6.65 -6.50 16.54
C ALA A 13 6.27 -5.53 15.41
N GLN A 14 6.89 -5.70 14.25
CA GLN A 14 6.49 -5.01 13.04
C GLN A 14 5.05 -5.44 12.70
N PRO A 15 4.16 -4.53 12.34
CA PRO A 15 2.81 -4.90 11.91
C PRO A 15 2.92 -5.78 10.65
N ALA A 16 2.19 -6.89 10.64
CA ALA A 16 2.22 -7.89 9.56
C ALA A 16 1.97 -7.30 8.15
N ALA A 17 1.23 -6.19 8.08
CA ALA A 17 0.98 -5.46 6.84
C ALA A 17 2.23 -4.84 6.21
N ALA A 18 3.13 -4.29 7.03
CA ALA A 18 4.38 -3.72 6.53
C ALA A 18 5.30 -4.81 5.93
N VAL A 19 5.24 -6.02 6.47
CA VAL A 19 6.01 -7.17 5.95
C VAL A 19 5.49 -7.58 4.57
N MET A 20 4.17 -7.67 4.36
CA MET A 20 3.61 -8.09 3.06
C MET A 20 3.84 -7.06 1.95
N GLN A 21 3.78 -5.76 2.25
CA GLN A 21 4.03 -4.72 1.25
C GLN A 21 5.53 -4.51 0.97
N GLY A 22 6.38 -4.70 1.97
CA GLY A 22 7.84 -4.73 1.80
C GLY A 22 8.31 -5.93 0.98
N ASP A 23 7.68 -7.08 1.15
CA ASP A 23 7.98 -8.30 0.39
C ASP A 23 7.65 -8.20 -1.11
N LEU A 24 6.71 -7.33 -1.50
CA LEU A 24 6.41 -7.09 -2.92
C LEU A 24 7.61 -6.54 -3.70
N PHE A 25 8.48 -5.78 -3.04
CA PHE A 25 9.76 -5.34 -3.63
C PHE A 25 10.93 -6.27 -3.29
N SER A 26 10.82 -7.10 -2.22
CA SER A 26 11.91 -7.98 -1.79
C SER A 26 11.82 -9.43 -2.27
N THR A 27 10.66 -9.99 -2.58
CA THR A 27 10.57 -11.47 -2.67
C THR A 27 9.90 -12.05 -3.90
N GLY A 28 9.27 -11.34 -4.75
CA GLY A 28 8.49 -12.10 -5.73
C GLY A 28 8.71 -11.78 -7.19
N ALA A 29 9.08 -10.58 -7.49
CA ALA A 29 9.19 -10.14 -8.87
C ALA A 29 10.54 -9.54 -9.22
N LEU A 30 11.26 -9.08 -8.22
CA LEU A 30 12.63 -8.59 -8.35
C LEU A 30 13.44 -9.30 -7.29
N ALA A 31 13.83 -10.56 -7.56
CA ALA A 31 14.85 -11.23 -6.78
C ALA A 31 16.15 -10.42 -6.94
N PHE A 32 16.32 -9.43 -6.07
CA PHE A 32 17.64 -8.87 -5.85
C PHE A 32 18.46 -9.97 -5.21
N ASN A 33 19.19 -10.72 -6.03
CA ASN A 33 20.33 -11.47 -5.55
C ASN A 33 21.17 -10.48 -4.73
N ASN A 34 21.62 -10.86 -3.54
CA ASN A 34 22.59 -10.16 -2.71
C ASN A 34 24.00 -10.11 -3.41
N GLY A 35 24.00 -9.82 -4.70
CA GLY A 35 25.15 -9.40 -5.46
C GLY A 35 25.31 -7.88 -5.36
N PRO A 36 26.43 -7.29 -5.76
CA PRO A 36 26.61 -5.85 -5.75
C PRO A 36 25.43 -5.20 -6.45
N ASP A 37 24.82 -4.17 -5.81
CA ASP A 37 23.62 -3.43 -6.22
C ASP A 37 23.61 -3.17 -7.72
N LEU A 38 23.07 -4.10 -8.50
CA LEU A 38 22.79 -3.85 -9.92
C LEU A 38 21.59 -2.91 -9.97
N PRO A 39 21.72 -1.75 -10.59
CA PRO A 39 20.60 -0.83 -10.70
C PRO A 39 19.45 -1.52 -11.43
N LEU A 40 18.23 -1.37 -10.89
CA LEU A 40 17.01 -1.84 -11.52
C LEU A 40 16.97 -1.33 -12.95
N GLN A 41 16.87 -2.23 -13.92
CA GLN A 41 16.79 -1.85 -15.32
C GLN A 41 15.38 -1.38 -15.65
N ARG A 42 15.27 -0.43 -16.58
CA ARG A 42 14.00 0.15 -17.03
C ARG A 42 12.98 -0.92 -17.43
N GLU A 43 13.42 -1.93 -18.18
CA GLU A 43 12.59 -3.05 -18.63
C GLU A 43 12.04 -3.87 -17.48
N GLN A 44 12.82 -4.06 -16.43
CA GLN A 44 12.39 -4.79 -15.24
C GLN A 44 11.31 -4.02 -14.47
N LEU A 45 11.46 -2.69 -14.34
CA LEU A 45 10.47 -1.84 -13.68
C LEU A 45 9.16 -1.79 -14.49
N LEU A 46 9.25 -1.62 -15.80
CA LEU A 46 8.08 -1.64 -16.70
C LEU A 46 7.36 -2.99 -16.64
N ALA A 47 8.10 -4.10 -16.73
CA ALA A 47 7.53 -5.44 -16.61
C ALA A 47 6.87 -5.69 -15.25
N TRP A 48 7.39 -5.12 -14.17
CA TRP A 48 6.76 -5.17 -12.86
C TRP A 48 5.45 -4.37 -12.84
N GLN A 49 5.44 -3.14 -13.37
CA GLN A 49 4.24 -2.31 -13.48
C GLN A 49 3.16 -2.99 -14.32
N GLU A 50 3.52 -3.62 -15.44
CA GLU A 50 2.60 -4.37 -16.30
C GLU A 50 1.99 -5.58 -15.57
N ARG A 51 2.78 -6.35 -14.83
CA ARG A 51 2.24 -7.49 -14.05
C ARG A 51 1.27 -7.03 -12.97
N LEU A 52 1.62 -5.96 -12.24
CA LEU A 52 0.74 -5.38 -11.24
C LEU A 52 -0.55 -4.86 -11.88
N HIS A 53 -0.45 -4.17 -13.01
CA HIS A 53 -1.58 -3.68 -13.79
C HIS A 53 -2.48 -4.84 -14.26
N ALA A 54 -1.90 -5.90 -14.81
CA ALA A 54 -2.66 -7.06 -15.28
C ALA A 54 -3.50 -7.70 -14.17
N HIS A 55 -2.99 -7.70 -12.93
CA HIS A 55 -3.74 -8.16 -11.76
C HIS A 55 -4.83 -7.16 -11.34
N GLN A 56 -4.51 -5.86 -11.30
CA GLN A 56 -5.38 -4.84 -10.73
C GLN A 56 -6.45 -4.30 -11.69
N ALA A 57 -6.18 -4.29 -13.00
CA ALA A 57 -7.09 -3.71 -13.99
C ALA A 57 -8.49 -4.36 -14.00
N PRO A 58 -8.65 -5.70 -13.89
CA PRO A 58 -9.96 -6.31 -13.73
C PRO A 58 -10.71 -5.84 -12.48
N LEU A 59 -10.00 -5.65 -11.36
CA LEU A 59 -10.58 -5.18 -10.11
C LEU A 59 -11.08 -3.73 -10.22
N PHE A 60 -10.35 -2.86 -10.92
CA PHE A 60 -10.78 -1.49 -11.22
C PHE A 60 -12.01 -1.43 -12.13
N ARG A 61 -12.23 -2.45 -12.96
CA ARG A 61 -13.46 -2.59 -13.77
C ARG A 61 -14.62 -3.22 -13.03
N GLY A 62 -14.46 -3.53 -11.74
CA GLY A 62 -15.47 -4.17 -10.91
C GLY A 62 -15.62 -5.68 -11.19
N GLU A 63 -14.70 -6.28 -11.90
CA GLU A 63 -14.68 -7.73 -12.10
C GLU A 63 -14.30 -8.39 -10.77
N ARG A 64 -15.09 -9.39 -10.35
CA ARG A 64 -14.74 -10.16 -9.15
C ARG A 64 -13.48 -10.96 -9.46
N ALA A 65 -12.48 -10.89 -8.55
CA ALA A 65 -11.39 -11.84 -8.60
C ALA A 65 -12.00 -13.25 -8.61
N SER A 66 -11.72 -14.03 -9.64
CA SER A 66 -12.21 -15.38 -9.77
C SER A 66 -11.50 -16.29 -8.76
N THR A 67 -11.86 -16.18 -7.50
CA THR A 67 -11.54 -17.22 -6.53
C THR A 67 -12.60 -18.29 -6.71
N ALA A 68 -12.22 -19.40 -7.36
CA ALA A 68 -13.03 -20.58 -7.55
C ALA A 68 -13.22 -21.35 -6.23
N GLN A 69 -13.77 -20.68 -5.22
CA GLN A 69 -14.28 -21.36 -4.03
C GLN A 69 -15.47 -20.54 -3.52
N GLY A 70 -16.65 -20.97 -3.96
CA GLY A 70 -17.91 -20.41 -3.51
C GLY A 70 -18.04 -20.60 -1.99
N ASP A 71 -18.08 -19.51 -1.26
CA ASP A 71 -18.48 -19.57 0.14
C ASP A 71 -20.01 -19.74 0.20
N LEU A 72 -20.44 -20.90 0.63
CA LEU A 72 -21.84 -21.32 0.73
C LEU A 72 -22.56 -20.71 1.97
N PHE A 73 -21.87 -19.95 2.81
CA PHE A 73 -22.37 -19.49 4.09
C PHE A 73 -22.08 -18.01 4.36
N GLY A 74 -23.00 -17.14 3.96
CA GLY A 74 -23.11 -15.79 4.50
C GLY A 74 -22.16 -14.74 3.94
N ALA A 75 -22.44 -13.46 4.26
CA ALA A 75 -21.64 -12.29 3.84
C ALA A 75 -20.14 -12.54 4.06
N SER A 76 -19.41 -12.68 2.97
CA SER A 76 -17.97 -12.91 3.02
C SER A 76 -17.26 -11.70 3.65
N PRO A 77 -16.21 -11.89 4.45
CA PRO A 77 -15.33 -10.80 4.89
C PRO A 77 -14.83 -9.94 3.74
N ASP A 78 -14.86 -10.48 2.53
CA ASP A 78 -14.46 -9.83 1.26
C ASP A 78 -15.39 -8.67 0.84
N ASP A 79 -16.62 -8.61 1.36
CA ASP A 79 -17.59 -7.57 0.98
C ASP A 79 -17.16 -6.17 1.45
N ALA A 80 -16.55 -6.04 2.62
CA ALA A 80 -16.11 -4.75 3.14
C ALA A 80 -14.93 -4.17 2.34
N ALA A 81 -13.99 -5.01 1.93
CA ALA A 81 -12.88 -4.60 1.07
C ALA A 81 -13.36 -4.31 -0.37
N ALA A 82 -14.35 -5.04 -0.86
CA ALA A 82 -14.95 -4.81 -2.17
C ALA A 82 -15.76 -3.50 -2.24
N ALA A 83 -16.27 -3.02 -1.12
CA ALA A 83 -17.01 -1.76 -1.03
C ALA A 83 -16.11 -0.52 -1.17
N ILE A 84 -14.79 -0.65 -0.96
CA ILE A 84 -13.85 0.46 -1.14
C ILE A 84 -13.34 0.44 -2.59
N ASP A 85 -13.94 1.31 -3.41
CA ASP A 85 -13.45 1.57 -4.77
C ASP A 85 -12.40 2.68 -4.74
N PRO A 86 -11.12 2.38 -5.03
CA PRO A 86 -10.07 3.38 -5.04
C PRO A 86 -10.32 4.52 -6.03
N LEU A 87 -11.00 4.26 -7.15
CA LEU A 87 -11.24 5.27 -8.18
C LEU A 87 -12.37 6.24 -7.81
N ALA A 88 -13.32 5.82 -6.97
CA ALA A 88 -14.39 6.68 -6.48
C ALA A 88 -13.92 7.67 -5.40
N LEU A 89 -12.77 7.42 -4.76
CA LEU A 89 -12.22 8.30 -3.74
C LEU A 89 -11.49 9.50 -4.35
N THR A 90 -11.62 10.67 -3.72
CA THR A 90 -10.98 11.91 -4.18
C THR A 90 -9.45 11.81 -4.12
N PRO A 91 -8.74 11.99 -5.25
CA PRO A 91 -7.29 12.00 -5.27
C PRO A 91 -6.76 13.30 -4.68
N LEU A 92 -5.78 13.19 -3.79
CA LEU A 92 -5.04 14.32 -3.22
C LEU A 92 -3.59 14.25 -3.70
N ALA A 93 -2.98 15.43 -3.90
CA ALA A 93 -1.54 15.51 -4.15
C ALA A 93 -0.75 14.98 -2.96
N MET A 94 0.43 14.39 -3.19
CA MET A 94 1.28 13.86 -2.12
C MET A 94 1.78 14.92 -1.13
N SER A 95 1.61 16.21 -1.46
CA SER A 95 1.89 17.36 -0.57
C SER A 95 0.72 17.77 0.33
N PHE A 96 -0.43 17.08 0.27
CA PHE A 96 -1.68 17.42 0.98
C PHE A 96 -1.49 17.71 2.48
N TRP A 97 -0.55 17.04 3.13
CA TRP A 97 -0.27 17.18 4.56
C TRP A 97 0.36 18.55 4.93
N ARG A 98 0.81 19.32 3.94
CA ARG A 98 1.32 20.70 4.10
C ARG A 98 0.20 21.75 4.06
N TRP A 99 -1.02 21.35 3.69
CA TRP A 99 -2.14 22.29 3.65
C TRP A 99 -2.51 22.74 5.06
N PRO A 100 -2.93 24.01 5.24
CA PRO A 100 -3.27 24.56 6.54
C PRO A 100 -4.42 23.80 7.20
N GLU A 101 -5.43 23.39 6.40
CA GLU A 101 -6.53 22.56 6.87
C GLU A 101 -6.39 21.12 6.35
N PRO A 102 -6.53 20.12 7.25
CA PRO A 102 -6.48 18.74 6.84
C PRO A 102 -7.75 18.36 6.03
N SER A 103 -7.54 17.67 4.91
CA SER A 103 -8.65 17.18 4.06
C SER A 103 -9.51 16.12 4.75
N HIS A 104 -8.93 15.34 5.64
CA HIS A 104 -9.58 14.24 6.34
C HIS A 104 -9.11 14.20 7.80
N ARG A 105 -10.01 13.75 8.69
CA ARG A 105 -9.75 13.63 10.13
C ARG A 105 -10.21 12.26 10.63
N GLY A 106 -9.55 11.76 11.67
CA GLY A 106 -9.94 10.54 12.36
C GLY A 106 -9.48 9.25 11.66
N ALA A 107 -10.20 8.17 11.94
CA ALA A 107 -9.87 6.85 11.42
C ALA A 107 -10.09 6.78 9.91
N ALA A 108 -9.12 6.18 9.20
CA ALA A 108 -9.20 6.02 7.75
C ALA A 108 -8.35 4.84 7.26
N ILE A 109 -8.73 4.31 6.11
CA ILE A 109 -7.84 3.59 5.20
C ILE A 109 -7.34 4.60 4.17
N TYR A 110 -6.04 4.60 3.90
CA TYR A 110 -5.46 5.42 2.85
C TYR A 110 -4.81 4.54 1.77
N LEU A 111 -4.95 5.00 0.54
CA LEU A 111 -4.55 4.30 -0.67
C LEU A 111 -3.60 5.21 -1.45
N VAL A 112 -2.39 4.75 -1.75
CA VAL A 112 -1.46 5.50 -2.61
C VAL A 112 -1.44 4.87 -3.98
N MET A 113 -1.62 5.70 -4.99
CA MET A 113 -1.71 5.27 -6.38
C MET A 113 -0.72 6.05 -7.25
N ASP A 114 -0.24 5.39 -8.29
CA ASP A 114 0.47 6.01 -9.41
C ASP A 114 -0.34 5.87 -10.69
N ARG A 115 -0.16 6.78 -11.62
CA ARG A 115 -0.73 6.71 -12.97
C ARG A 115 0.41 6.75 -14.00
N PRO A 116 1.08 5.63 -14.25
CA PRO A 116 2.11 5.55 -15.27
C PRO A 116 1.53 5.88 -16.65
N ALA A 117 2.25 6.68 -17.43
CA ALA A 117 1.75 7.18 -18.72
C ALA A 117 1.50 6.06 -19.76
N GLN A 118 2.18 4.93 -19.62
CA GLN A 118 2.06 3.78 -20.52
C GLN A 118 0.93 2.82 -20.17
N LEU A 119 0.26 2.99 -19.02
CA LEU A 119 -0.80 2.11 -18.57
C LEU A 119 -2.17 2.78 -18.68
N GLU A 120 -3.17 2.00 -19.06
CA GLU A 120 -4.56 2.48 -19.19
C GLU A 120 -5.18 2.78 -17.84
N GLN A 121 -4.94 1.93 -16.83
CA GLN A 121 -5.44 2.08 -15.47
C GLN A 121 -4.30 2.47 -14.52
N PRO A 122 -4.60 3.18 -13.42
CA PRO A 122 -3.60 3.46 -12.41
C PRO A 122 -3.17 2.18 -11.68
N LEU A 123 -2.07 2.28 -10.94
CA LEU A 123 -1.59 1.24 -10.05
C LEU A 123 -1.88 1.63 -8.61
N LEU A 124 -2.43 0.71 -7.82
CA LEU A 124 -2.48 0.83 -6.38
C LEU A 124 -1.15 0.34 -5.81
N LEU A 125 -0.37 1.24 -5.23
CA LEU A 125 0.98 0.97 -4.73
C LEU A 125 1.03 0.69 -3.23
N TYR A 126 0.08 1.19 -2.47
CA TYR A 126 0.08 1.06 -1.03
C TYR A 126 -1.33 1.17 -0.45
N VAL A 127 -1.60 0.31 0.53
CA VAL A 127 -2.77 0.40 1.41
C VAL A 127 -2.27 0.55 2.84
N GLY A 128 -2.87 1.43 3.62
CA GLY A 128 -2.53 1.59 5.02
C GLY A 128 -3.71 2.06 5.86
N GLU A 129 -3.65 1.77 7.16
CA GLU A 129 -4.64 2.21 8.14
C GLU A 129 -4.12 3.32 9.04
N THR A 130 -5.01 4.13 9.56
CA THR A 130 -4.68 5.14 10.56
C THR A 130 -5.86 5.45 11.47
N LEU A 131 -5.57 5.85 12.72
CA LEU A 131 -6.56 6.44 13.63
C LEU A 131 -6.71 7.94 13.44
N ALA A 132 -5.74 8.59 12.77
CA ALA A 132 -5.66 10.05 12.68
C ALA A 132 -5.10 10.44 11.30
N ALA A 133 -6.00 10.52 10.31
CA ALA A 133 -5.65 10.87 8.94
C ALA A 133 -4.91 12.21 8.86
N GLU A 134 -5.33 13.20 9.66
CA GLU A 134 -4.75 14.54 9.75
C GLU A 134 -3.30 14.58 10.25
N ARG A 135 -2.83 13.51 10.92
CA ARG A 135 -1.50 13.43 11.51
C ARG A 135 -0.60 12.38 10.88
N ARG A 136 -1.19 11.40 10.18
CA ARG A 136 -0.46 10.22 9.68
C ARG A 136 0.76 10.58 8.85
N TRP A 137 0.68 11.63 8.05
CA TRP A 137 1.74 12.02 7.11
C TRP A 137 2.73 13.06 7.64
N LYS A 138 2.54 13.56 8.88
CA LYS A 138 3.45 14.53 9.51
C LYS A 138 4.72 13.91 10.07
N GLY A 139 4.75 12.59 10.29
CA GLY A 139 5.91 11.84 10.79
C GLY A 139 6.52 10.93 9.73
N ASP A 140 7.61 10.25 10.10
CA ASP A 140 8.20 9.19 9.29
C ASP A 140 7.41 7.90 9.47
N HIS A 141 7.24 7.16 8.37
CA HIS A 141 6.60 5.85 8.36
C HIS A 141 6.95 5.07 7.08
N ASP A 142 6.77 3.75 7.15
CA ASP A 142 7.19 2.80 6.11
C ASP A 142 6.71 3.16 4.70
N CYS A 143 5.47 3.65 4.57
CA CYS A 143 4.93 4.08 3.27
C CYS A 143 5.77 5.18 2.62
N LYS A 144 6.28 6.15 3.39
CA LYS A 144 7.12 7.21 2.83
C LYS A 144 8.45 6.66 2.32
N ALA A 145 9.09 5.77 3.10
CA ALA A 145 10.34 5.13 2.68
C ALA A 145 10.13 4.30 1.40
N TYR A 146 9.02 3.56 1.34
CA TYR A 146 8.63 2.78 0.18
C TYR A 146 8.41 3.64 -1.07
N LEU A 147 7.66 4.75 -0.94
CA LEU A 147 7.41 5.67 -2.06
C LEU A 147 8.67 6.41 -2.50
N ALA A 148 9.58 6.70 -1.57
CA ALA A 148 10.87 7.28 -1.91
C ALA A 148 11.72 6.31 -2.75
N ALA A 149 11.78 5.02 -2.37
CA ALA A 149 12.48 3.99 -3.14
C ALA A 149 11.84 3.79 -4.53
N TYR A 150 10.50 3.77 -4.62
CA TYR A 150 9.79 3.69 -5.90
C TYR A 150 10.10 4.91 -6.78
N GLY A 151 10.01 6.13 -6.24
CA GLY A 151 10.33 7.36 -6.96
C GLY A 151 11.77 7.39 -7.47
N GLU A 152 12.73 6.93 -6.65
CA GLU A 152 14.13 6.82 -7.03
C GLU A 152 14.33 5.81 -8.17
N ALA A 153 13.64 4.66 -8.12
CA ALA A 153 13.69 3.67 -9.19
C ALA A 153 13.13 4.23 -10.51
N LEU A 154 12.00 4.95 -10.47
CA LEU A 154 11.46 5.63 -11.64
C LEU A 154 12.42 6.67 -12.21
N GLN A 155 13.01 7.50 -11.35
CA GLN A 155 13.96 8.53 -11.78
C GLN A 155 15.20 7.93 -12.46
N ARG A 156 15.77 6.85 -11.89
CA ARG A 156 16.91 6.13 -12.50
C ARG A 156 16.56 5.52 -13.86
N CYS A 157 15.28 5.15 -14.05
CA CYS A 157 14.78 4.60 -15.31
C CYS A 157 14.24 5.66 -16.28
N GLU A 158 14.37 6.95 -15.95
CA GLU A 158 13.82 8.07 -16.74
C GLU A 158 12.30 7.94 -16.96
N LEU A 159 11.59 7.47 -15.93
CA LEU A 159 10.13 7.36 -15.90
C LEU A 159 9.56 8.42 -14.96
N SER A 160 8.40 8.95 -15.32
CA SER A 160 7.67 9.91 -14.48
C SER A 160 6.68 9.19 -13.56
N ALA A 161 6.49 9.74 -12.35
CA ALA A 161 5.45 9.33 -11.42
C ALA A 161 4.31 10.37 -11.39
N GLN A 162 3.06 9.89 -11.31
CA GLN A 162 1.87 10.70 -11.01
C GLN A 162 1.20 10.17 -9.75
N LEU A 163 1.88 10.36 -8.63
CA LEU A 163 1.43 9.85 -7.33
C LEU A 163 0.26 10.66 -6.78
N SER A 164 -0.72 9.95 -6.25
CA SER A 164 -1.84 10.51 -5.51
C SER A 164 -2.14 9.66 -4.28
N ILE A 165 -2.72 10.28 -3.25
CA ILE A 165 -3.22 9.59 -2.08
C ILE A 165 -4.72 9.81 -1.97
N ARG A 166 -5.44 8.81 -1.46
CA ARG A 166 -6.88 8.83 -1.26
C ARG A 166 -7.22 8.27 0.10
N PHE A 167 -8.31 8.74 0.70
CA PHE A 167 -8.74 8.33 2.02
C PHE A 167 -10.18 7.82 1.98
N SER A 168 -10.41 6.63 2.51
CA SER A 168 -11.72 6.12 2.88
C SER A 168 -11.90 6.34 4.39
N CYS A 169 -12.85 7.19 4.77
CA CYS A 169 -13.13 7.54 6.17
C CYS A 169 -14.33 6.78 6.73
N ASP A 170 -15.13 6.13 5.89
CA ASP A 170 -16.19 5.22 6.33
C ASP A 170 -15.60 3.84 6.64
N VAL A 171 -14.91 3.77 7.77
CA VAL A 171 -14.16 2.59 8.20
C VAL A 171 -14.34 2.33 9.69
N PRO A 172 -14.13 1.09 10.16
CA PRO A 172 -14.23 0.77 11.58
C PRO A 172 -13.30 1.63 12.44
N ARG A 173 -13.85 2.23 13.50
CA ARG A 173 -13.06 2.98 14.49
C ARG A 173 -12.18 2.06 15.34
N ALA A 174 -12.61 0.82 15.59
CA ALA A 174 -11.82 -0.18 16.31
C ALA A 174 -10.59 -0.58 15.50
N THR A 175 -9.41 -0.43 16.09
CA THR A 175 -8.12 -0.69 15.42
C THR A 175 -8.03 -2.12 14.86
N ARG A 176 -8.51 -3.12 15.61
CA ARG A 176 -8.49 -4.52 15.16
C ARG A 176 -9.31 -4.73 13.88
N ALA A 177 -10.52 -4.18 13.84
CA ALA A 177 -11.41 -4.30 12.68
C ALA A 177 -10.85 -3.53 11.47
N ARG A 178 -10.29 -2.34 11.69
CA ARG A 178 -9.68 -1.54 10.63
C ARG A 178 -8.43 -2.20 10.05
N ARG A 179 -7.58 -2.82 10.88
CA ARG A 179 -6.44 -3.62 10.42
C ARG A 179 -6.87 -4.88 9.66
N ALA A 180 -7.97 -5.51 10.07
CA ALA A 180 -8.52 -6.62 9.31
C ALA A 180 -8.97 -6.17 7.92
N LEU A 181 -9.63 -5.01 7.81
CA LEU A 181 -10.01 -4.41 6.52
C LEU A 181 -8.79 -4.05 5.65
N GLU A 182 -7.75 -3.47 6.25
CA GLU A 182 -6.47 -3.21 5.57
C GLU A 182 -5.89 -4.49 4.99
N GLN A 183 -5.83 -5.58 5.76
CA GLN A 183 -5.34 -6.89 5.30
C GLN A 183 -6.18 -7.46 4.15
N GLN A 184 -7.50 -7.37 4.23
CA GLN A 184 -8.40 -7.81 3.15
C GLN A 184 -8.15 -7.01 1.86
N LEU A 185 -7.96 -5.69 1.97
CA LEU A 185 -7.61 -4.85 0.83
C LEU A 185 -6.25 -5.25 0.23
N ILE A 186 -5.25 -5.49 1.07
CA ILE A 186 -3.96 -5.96 0.60
C ILE A 186 -4.12 -7.29 -0.14
N GLN A 187 -4.79 -8.28 0.42
CA GLN A 187 -5.01 -9.58 -0.20
C GLN A 187 -5.80 -9.49 -1.52
N ARG A 188 -6.71 -8.53 -1.63
CA ARG A 188 -7.50 -8.32 -2.85
C ARG A 188 -6.67 -7.71 -3.98
N TRP A 189 -5.78 -6.79 -3.67
CA TRP A 189 -5.08 -5.97 -4.67
C TRP A 189 -3.68 -6.49 -5.02
N TRP A 190 -3.16 -7.48 -4.29
CA TRP A 190 -1.89 -8.18 -4.51
C TRP A 190 -2.09 -9.70 -4.42
#